data_047c70e8abe11b8c547439ba3616be2b
#
_entry.id   047c70e8abe11b8c547439ba3616be2b
#
_cell.length_a   1.000
_cell.length_b   1.000
_cell.length_c   1.000
_cell.angle_alpha   90.00
_cell.angle_beta   90.00
_cell.angle_gamma   90.00
#
_symmetry.space_group_name_H-M   'P 1'
#
loop_
_entity.id
_entity.type
_entity.pdbx_description
1 polymer ?
#
loop_
_entity_poly.entity_id
_entity_poly.type
_entity_poly.pdbx_seq_one_letter_code
_entity_poly.pdbx_strand_id
1 'polypeptide(L)'
;MKIIYWIISGICVCVGLAIGIVFWKVQKNMTTADPEYIVQFIKDNQEGGNISLAIQHNQQPWIELNTEKPLVLASTVKIIVAIAYAQQAADGRINPQQQISLKDLETFYLPRTDGGAHKAWLAQLNLDGRDSVPLSEVAKGMIAYSSNANTEYLMHILGLQAINDVVVQLDVVKHEPLYPMTSALYIPMQLMEEQELTPKEALIVLQDMDKSEYHRRALSIHNQWIKHPLTNEEKEKALKLLSMDFQKVWSDRLVKAPTNDYIAILEKLNRKKYFSEDVYKYLDPVMEQLMENPANQQWLTHAGQKGGSTAFILAMAAYAEDKEGNQTEIAFFTNNLTTMEQIKLSNSINSFQLKFLTDDQFRIRLKKELSQ
;
A
#
# COMPACT_ATOMS: atom_id res chain seq x y z
N MET A 1 -46.85 5.47 40.46
CA MET A 1 -45.60 4.75 40.18
C MET A 1 -45.59 4.03 38.81
N LYS A 2 -46.56 3.20 38.43
CA LYS A 2 -46.56 2.47 37.16
C LYS A 2 -46.44 3.37 35.89
N ILE A 3 -47.08 4.52 35.82
CA ILE A 3 -47.08 5.44 34.68
C ILE A 3 -45.68 6.05 34.49
N ILE A 4 -44.97 6.40 35.56
CA ILE A 4 -43.59 6.94 35.50
C ILE A 4 -42.62 5.90 34.92
N TYR A 5 -42.75 4.63 35.28
CA TYR A 5 -41.93 3.54 34.71
C TYR A 5 -42.15 3.37 33.21
N TRP A 6 -43.37 3.49 32.70
CA TRP A 6 -43.65 3.42 31.28
C TRP A 6 -43.10 4.61 30.49
N ILE A 7 -43.12 5.81 31.08
CA ILE A 7 -42.54 7.02 30.45
C ILE A 7 -41.04 6.92 30.40
N ILE A 8 -40.36 6.51 31.48
CA ILE A 8 -38.88 6.32 31.51
C ILE A 8 -38.47 5.21 30.55
N SER A 9 -39.20 4.07 30.54
CA SER A 9 -38.91 2.99 29.59
C SER A 9 -39.06 3.44 28.12
N GLY A 10 -40.10 4.21 27.79
CA GLY A 10 -40.30 4.77 26.45
C GLY A 10 -39.19 5.73 26.05
N ILE A 11 -38.71 6.60 26.93
CA ILE A 11 -37.61 7.53 26.69
C ILE A 11 -36.31 6.74 26.46
N CYS A 12 -36.00 5.72 27.26
CA CYS A 12 -34.81 4.88 27.07
C CYS A 12 -34.82 4.15 25.73
N VAL A 13 -35.96 3.64 25.27
CA VAL A 13 -36.10 2.99 23.95
C VAL A 13 -35.89 4.01 22.81
N CYS A 14 -36.52 5.20 22.92
CA CYS A 14 -36.35 6.25 21.91
C CYS A 14 -34.89 6.74 21.82
N VAL A 15 -34.21 6.91 22.95
CA VAL A 15 -32.77 7.30 22.99
C VAL A 15 -31.91 6.18 22.42
N GLY A 16 -32.17 4.92 22.76
CA GLY A 16 -31.47 3.76 22.20
C GLY A 16 -31.64 3.65 20.67
N LEU A 17 -32.87 3.86 20.17
CA LEU A 17 -33.15 3.88 18.74
C LEU A 17 -32.46 5.07 18.03
N ALA A 18 -32.47 6.26 18.63
CA ALA A 18 -31.80 7.44 18.09
C ALA A 18 -30.27 7.22 18.01
N ILE A 19 -29.67 6.67 19.06
CA ILE A 19 -28.23 6.32 19.09
C ILE A 19 -27.95 5.23 18.03
N GLY A 20 -28.80 4.21 17.90
CA GLY A 20 -28.65 3.17 16.88
C GLY A 20 -28.74 3.72 15.45
N ILE A 21 -29.66 4.65 15.18
CA ILE A 21 -29.80 5.31 13.88
C ILE A 21 -28.59 6.21 13.59
N VAL A 22 -28.11 6.96 14.57
CA VAL A 22 -26.92 7.79 14.43
C VAL A 22 -25.70 6.91 14.16
N PHE A 23 -25.51 5.86 14.94
CA PHE A 23 -24.41 4.91 14.76
C PHE A 23 -24.47 4.24 13.38
N TRP A 24 -25.66 3.77 12.96
CA TRP A 24 -25.86 3.19 11.63
C TRP A 24 -25.58 4.18 10.49
N LYS A 25 -26.04 5.44 10.62
CA LYS A 25 -25.75 6.50 9.65
C LYS A 25 -24.26 6.82 9.59
N VAL A 26 -23.58 6.92 10.74
CA VAL A 26 -22.14 7.14 10.81
C VAL A 26 -21.40 5.98 10.16
N GLN A 27 -21.74 4.74 10.51
CA GLN A 27 -21.13 3.55 9.91
C GLN A 27 -21.39 3.48 8.41
N LYS A 28 -22.60 3.76 7.95
CA LYS A 28 -22.93 3.81 6.52
C LYS A 28 -22.14 4.89 5.80
N ASN A 29 -22.05 6.12 6.37
CA ASN A 29 -21.22 7.19 5.80
C ASN A 29 -19.73 6.87 5.77
N MET A 30 -19.24 6.06 6.71
CA MET A 30 -17.83 5.64 6.75
C MET A 30 -17.51 4.57 5.71
N THR A 31 -18.48 3.73 5.35
CA THR A 31 -18.28 2.59 4.44
C THR A 31 -18.75 2.86 3.01
N THR A 32 -19.50 3.94 2.77
CA THR A 32 -19.95 4.30 1.43
C THR A 32 -18.81 4.96 0.64
N ALA A 33 -18.52 4.41 -0.53
CA ALA A 33 -17.57 5.00 -1.47
C ALA A 33 -18.11 6.32 -2.02
N ASP A 34 -17.36 7.40 -1.84
CA ASP A 34 -17.73 8.74 -2.27
C ASP A 34 -16.55 9.45 -2.93
N PRO A 35 -16.52 9.55 -4.29
CA PRO A 35 -15.46 10.25 -5.00
C PRO A 35 -15.37 11.74 -4.65
N GLU A 36 -16.49 12.37 -4.28
CA GLU A 36 -16.51 13.79 -3.90
C GLU A 36 -15.82 14.03 -2.55
N TYR A 37 -15.83 13.03 -1.66
CA TYR A 37 -15.05 13.11 -0.42
C TYR A 37 -13.55 13.28 -0.68
N ILE A 38 -13.01 12.58 -1.68
CA ILE A 38 -11.59 12.74 -2.07
C ILE A 38 -11.33 14.18 -2.54
N VAL A 39 -12.22 14.74 -3.39
CA VAL A 39 -12.07 16.12 -3.89
C VAL A 39 -12.11 17.12 -2.74
N GLN A 40 -13.08 16.98 -1.83
CA GLN A 40 -13.22 17.88 -0.69
C GLN A 40 -12.00 17.76 0.26
N PHE A 41 -11.56 16.53 0.55
CA PHE A 41 -10.38 16.30 1.38
C PHE A 41 -9.12 16.97 0.80
N ILE A 42 -8.93 16.90 -0.53
CA ILE A 42 -7.81 17.57 -1.19
C ILE A 42 -7.89 19.08 -0.98
N LYS A 43 -9.05 19.68 -1.22
CA LYS A 43 -9.25 21.14 -1.05
C LYS A 43 -9.00 21.61 0.38
N ASP A 44 -9.43 20.84 1.36
CA ASP A 44 -9.30 21.19 2.79
C ASP A 44 -7.85 21.03 3.30
N ASN A 45 -7.01 20.24 2.62
CA ASN A 45 -5.68 19.89 3.11
C ASN A 45 -4.51 20.31 2.19
N GLN A 46 -4.78 20.96 1.06
CA GLN A 46 -3.76 21.30 0.05
C GLN A 46 -2.60 22.14 0.58
N GLU A 47 -2.84 23.03 1.55
CA GLU A 47 -1.81 23.93 2.12
C GLU A 47 -0.96 23.24 3.19
N GLY A 48 -1.46 22.17 3.82
CA GLY A 48 -0.80 21.50 4.96
C GLY A 48 0.43 20.67 4.59
N GLY A 49 0.65 20.43 3.30
CA GLY A 49 1.79 19.64 2.82
C GLY A 49 1.77 18.16 3.23
N ASN A 50 0.64 17.64 3.71
CA ASN A 50 0.42 16.23 4.03
C ASN A 50 -0.32 15.48 2.93
N ILE A 51 -0.51 16.12 1.79
CA ILE A 51 -1.16 15.57 0.61
C ILE A 51 -0.37 15.96 -0.63
N SER A 52 -0.28 15.03 -1.56
CA SER A 52 0.27 15.24 -2.89
C SER A 52 -0.59 14.48 -3.91
N LEU A 53 -0.91 15.14 -5.01
CA LEU A 53 -1.67 14.57 -6.12
C LEU A 53 -1.03 14.97 -7.43
N ALA A 54 -0.68 13.98 -8.24
CA ALA A 54 -0.31 14.16 -9.63
C ALA A 54 -1.23 13.32 -10.51
N ILE A 55 -1.81 13.92 -11.52
CA ILE A 55 -2.57 13.23 -12.56
C ILE A 55 -2.05 13.68 -13.92
N GLN A 56 -1.69 12.72 -14.75
CA GLN A 56 -1.38 12.91 -16.15
C GLN A 56 -2.48 12.26 -16.99
N HIS A 57 -2.92 12.93 -18.05
CA HIS A 57 -3.92 12.41 -18.98
C HIS A 57 -3.48 12.71 -20.40
N ASN A 58 -3.37 11.69 -21.24
CA ASN A 58 -2.87 11.78 -22.61
C ASN A 58 -1.49 12.47 -22.68
N GLN A 59 -0.59 12.09 -21.77
CA GLN A 59 0.79 12.62 -21.68
C GLN A 59 0.86 14.13 -21.36
N GLN A 60 -0.23 14.70 -20.85
CA GLN A 60 -0.28 16.08 -20.41
C GLN A 60 -0.56 16.16 -18.91
N PRO A 61 0.15 17.00 -18.15
CA PRO A 61 -0.20 17.26 -16.77
C PRO A 61 -1.65 17.75 -16.67
N TRP A 62 -2.45 17.07 -15.84
CA TRP A 62 -3.85 17.42 -15.63
C TRP A 62 -4.08 18.09 -14.29
N ILE A 63 -3.46 17.55 -13.23
CA ILE A 63 -3.45 18.11 -11.88
C ILE A 63 -2.06 17.90 -11.30
N GLU A 64 -1.52 18.96 -10.69
CA GLU A 64 -0.24 18.95 -9.99
C GLU A 64 -0.40 19.70 -8.65
N LEU A 65 -0.39 18.93 -7.55
CA LEU A 65 -0.49 19.46 -6.20
C LEU A 65 0.62 18.88 -5.31
N ASN A 66 1.53 19.72 -4.84
CA ASN A 66 2.65 19.33 -3.98
C ASN A 66 3.51 18.19 -4.57
N THR A 67 3.60 18.09 -5.90
CA THR A 67 4.10 16.92 -6.63
C THR A 67 5.57 16.64 -6.43
N GLU A 68 6.36 17.63 -5.97
CA GLU A 68 7.79 17.51 -5.68
C GLU A 68 8.10 17.10 -4.23
N LYS A 69 7.07 17.06 -3.36
CA LYS A 69 7.25 16.73 -1.94
C LYS A 69 7.27 15.22 -1.73
N PRO A 70 8.35 14.64 -1.19
CA PRO A 70 8.37 13.23 -0.86
C PRO A 70 7.39 12.93 0.30
N LEU A 71 6.43 12.05 0.05
CA LEU A 71 5.51 11.50 1.03
C LEU A 71 5.67 9.99 1.11
N VAL A 72 5.16 9.40 2.19
CA VAL A 72 5.29 7.97 2.45
C VAL A 72 4.48 7.14 1.47
N LEU A 73 5.11 6.12 0.92
CA LEU A 73 4.54 5.24 -0.11
C LEU A 73 3.77 4.05 0.46
N ALA A 74 4.07 3.64 1.68
CA ALA A 74 3.61 2.36 2.22
C ALA A 74 3.79 1.24 1.18
N SER A 75 2.76 0.44 0.92
CA SER A 75 2.87 -0.68 -0.06
C SER A 75 2.91 -0.25 -1.53
N THR A 76 2.75 1.03 -1.86
CA THR A 76 2.88 1.50 -3.25
C THR A 76 4.30 1.27 -3.78
N VAL A 77 5.31 1.28 -2.90
CA VAL A 77 6.71 0.95 -3.24
C VAL A 77 6.90 -0.47 -3.84
N LYS A 78 5.94 -1.37 -3.67
CA LYS A 78 5.98 -2.74 -4.21
C LYS A 78 6.01 -2.78 -5.75
N ILE A 79 5.65 -1.68 -6.42
CA ILE A 79 5.83 -1.51 -7.87
C ILE A 79 7.30 -1.69 -8.26
N ILE A 80 8.23 -1.15 -7.49
CA ILE A 80 9.68 -1.29 -7.74
C ILE A 80 10.11 -2.76 -7.61
N VAL A 81 9.58 -3.48 -6.61
CA VAL A 81 9.86 -4.92 -6.44
C VAL A 81 9.30 -5.74 -7.60
N ALA A 82 8.10 -5.39 -8.11
CA ALA A 82 7.50 -6.04 -9.27
C ALA A 82 8.33 -5.83 -10.55
N ILE A 83 8.87 -4.63 -10.76
CA ILE A 83 9.77 -4.33 -11.88
C ILE A 83 11.06 -5.15 -11.76
N ALA A 84 11.70 -5.19 -10.58
CA ALA A 84 12.90 -5.99 -10.35
C ALA A 84 12.66 -7.50 -10.59
N TYR A 85 11.50 -8.01 -10.13
CA TYR A 85 11.08 -9.39 -10.41
C TYR A 85 10.98 -9.65 -11.91
N ALA A 86 10.29 -8.80 -12.65
CA ALA A 86 10.08 -8.99 -14.07
C ALA A 86 11.39 -8.91 -14.88
N GLN A 87 12.29 -7.99 -14.53
CA GLN A 87 13.61 -7.89 -15.16
C GLN A 87 14.46 -9.14 -14.93
N GLN A 88 14.52 -9.62 -13.68
CA GLN A 88 15.28 -10.83 -13.36
C GLN A 88 14.68 -12.10 -13.98
N ALA A 89 13.36 -12.15 -14.14
CA ALA A 89 12.69 -13.22 -14.86
C ALA A 89 13.00 -13.19 -16.36
N ALA A 90 12.99 -12.00 -16.98
CA ALA A 90 13.32 -11.80 -18.39
C ALA A 90 14.80 -12.15 -18.67
N ASP A 91 15.70 -11.80 -17.76
CA ASP A 91 17.12 -12.14 -17.84
C ASP A 91 17.43 -13.62 -17.52
N GLY A 92 16.43 -14.41 -17.10
CA GLY A 92 16.63 -15.82 -16.69
C GLY A 92 17.40 -15.98 -15.38
N ARG A 93 17.55 -14.91 -14.58
CA ARG A 93 18.22 -14.94 -13.26
C ARG A 93 17.36 -15.61 -12.20
N ILE A 94 16.05 -15.59 -12.36
CA ILE A 94 15.06 -16.30 -11.54
C ILE A 94 14.13 -17.11 -12.44
N ASN A 95 13.57 -18.20 -11.89
CA ASN A 95 12.55 -19.00 -12.59
C ASN A 95 11.17 -18.68 -12.00
N PRO A 96 10.26 -17.99 -12.74
CA PRO A 96 8.90 -17.69 -12.29
C PRO A 96 8.07 -18.94 -11.94
N GLN A 97 8.40 -20.11 -12.48
CA GLN A 97 7.71 -21.37 -12.21
C GLN A 97 8.35 -22.18 -11.05
N GLN A 98 9.42 -21.68 -10.45
CA GLN A 98 10.01 -22.29 -9.26
C GLN A 98 8.94 -22.40 -8.17
N GLN A 99 8.78 -23.60 -7.61
CA GLN A 99 7.86 -23.85 -6.52
C GLN A 99 8.44 -23.32 -5.22
N ILE A 100 7.67 -22.46 -4.56
CA ILE A 100 8.01 -21.83 -3.29
C ILE A 100 7.13 -22.42 -2.21
N SER A 101 7.75 -22.94 -1.16
CA SER A 101 7.02 -23.47 -0.01
C SER A 101 6.29 -22.35 0.73
N LEU A 102 5.03 -22.57 1.09
CA LEU A 102 4.27 -21.62 1.91
C LEU A 102 4.95 -21.39 3.27
N LYS A 103 5.67 -22.41 3.78
CA LYS A 103 6.45 -22.31 5.01
C LYS A 103 7.60 -21.28 4.89
N ASP A 104 8.22 -21.16 3.71
CA ASP A 104 9.28 -20.17 3.48
C ASP A 104 8.73 -18.75 3.52
N LEU A 105 7.50 -18.54 3.05
CA LEU A 105 6.81 -17.24 3.14
C LEU A 105 6.45 -16.90 4.58
N GLU A 106 6.03 -17.89 5.38
CA GLU A 106 5.72 -17.70 6.80
C GLU A 106 6.92 -17.21 7.64
N THR A 107 8.16 -17.41 7.15
CA THR A 107 9.38 -16.83 7.75
C THR A 107 9.28 -15.32 7.90
N PHE A 108 8.66 -14.63 6.94
CA PHE A 108 8.51 -13.18 6.89
C PHE A 108 7.11 -12.69 7.29
N TYR A 109 6.24 -13.59 7.75
CA TYR A 109 4.88 -13.21 8.12
C TYR A 109 4.78 -12.81 9.59
N LEU A 110 4.46 -11.55 9.83
CA LEU A 110 4.00 -11.06 11.12
C LEU A 110 2.46 -10.89 11.06
N PRO A 111 1.69 -11.69 11.82
CA PRO A 111 0.23 -11.63 11.79
C PRO A 111 -0.31 -10.22 12.07
N ARG A 112 -1.40 -9.84 11.43
CA ARG A 112 -2.11 -8.55 11.65
C ARG A 112 -1.34 -7.28 11.27
N THR A 113 -0.14 -7.37 10.67
CA THR A 113 0.65 -6.20 10.28
C THR A 113 0.39 -5.73 8.85
N ASP A 114 -0.37 -6.51 8.07
CA ASP A 114 -0.73 -6.24 6.68
C ASP A 114 -2.26 -6.15 6.45
N GLY A 115 -3.03 -5.90 7.53
CA GLY A 115 -4.50 -5.85 7.43
C GLY A 115 -5.16 -7.19 7.05
N GLY A 116 -4.43 -8.32 7.17
CA GLY A 116 -4.92 -9.64 6.79
C GLY A 116 -4.66 -10.02 5.33
N ALA A 117 -3.87 -9.22 4.61
CA ALA A 117 -3.56 -9.38 3.19
C ALA A 117 -2.97 -10.76 2.85
N HIS A 118 -1.99 -11.22 3.62
CA HIS A 118 -1.38 -12.53 3.40
C HIS A 118 -2.38 -13.68 3.57
N LYS A 119 -3.21 -13.62 4.61
CA LYS A 119 -4.27 -14.62 4.83
C LYS A 119 -5.32 -14.60 3.73
N ALA A 120 -5.73 -13.40 3.26
CA ALA A 120 -6.68 -13.26 2.16
C ALA A 120 -6.11 -13.84 0.86
N TRP A 121 -4.83 -13.60 0.57
CA TRP A 121 -4.15 -14.22 -0.57
C TRP A 121 -4.14 -15.75 -0.46
N LEU A 122 -3.70 -16.32 0.69
CA LEU A 122 -3.70 -17.77 0.90
C LEU A 122 -5.09 -18.40 0.73
N ALA A 123 -6.14 -17.71 1.17
CA ALA A 123 -7.52 -18.20 1.06
C ALA A 123 -8.03 -18.25 -0.39
N GLN A 124 -7.45 -17.46 -1.31
CA GLN A 124 -7.80 -17.46 -2.73
C GLN A 124 -7.01 -18.50 -3.53
N LEU A 125 -5.90 -19.01 -2.99
CA LEU A 125 -5.13 -20.04 -3.65
C LEU A 125 -5.90 -21.37 -3.60
N ASN A 126 -6.19 -21.93 -4.78
CA ASN A 126 -6.70 -23.31 -4.84
C ASN A 126 -5.52 -24.27 -4.70
N LEU A 127 -5.17 -24.58 -3.46
CA LEU A 127 -3.98 -25.39 -3.17
C LEU A 127 -4.19 -26.88 -3.41
N ASP A 128 -5.43 -27.41 -3.33
CA ASP A 128 -5.75 -28.82 -3.52
C ASP A 128 -4.80 -29.76 -2.74
N GLY A 129 -4.44 -29.36 -1.51
CA GLY A 129 -3.51 -30.08 -0.65
C GLY A 129 -2.02 -29.84 -0.92
N ARG A 130 -1.66 -28.96 -1.86
CA ARG A 130 -0.28 -28.51 -2.11
C ARG A 130 0.17 -27.54 -1.02
N ASP A 131 1.44 -27.56 -0.69
CA ASP A 131 2.08 -26.68 0.29
C ASP A 131 3.03 -25.65 -0.35
N SER A 132 2.96 -25.53 -1.67
CA SER A 132 3.83 -24.66 -2.47
C SER A 132 3.07 -24.01 -3.62
N VAL A 133 3.60 -22.89 -4.10
CA VAL A 133 3.08 -22.11 -5.24
C VAL A 133 4.24 -21.66 -6.12
N PRO A 134 3.99 -21.38 -7.43
CA PRO A 134 5.00 -20.76 -8.29
C PRO A 134 5.44 -19.39 -7.76
N LEU A 135 6.70 -19.01 -7.98
CA LEU A 135 7.22 -17.68 -7.64
C LEU A 135 6.40 -16.55 -8.28
N SER A 136 5.84 -16.78 -9.47
CA SER A 136 4.92 -15.85 -10.13
C SER A 136 3.65 -15.57 -9.31
N GLU A 137 3.10 -16.58 -8.62
CA GLU A 137 1.94 -16.38 -7.74
C GLU A 137 2.31 -15.60 -6.48
N VAL A 138 3.55 -15.76 -5.98
CA VAL A 138 4.07 -14.93 -4.87
C VAL A 138 4.14 -13.45 -5.31
N ALA A 139 4.64 -13.18 -6.52
CA ALA A 139 4.71 -11.83 -7.06
C ALA A 139 3.31 -11.22 -7.29
N LYS A 140 2.36 -11.98 -7.83
CA LYS A 140 0.95 -11.57 -7.97
C LYS A 140 0.33 -11.25 -6.61
N GLY A 141 0.51 -12.12 -5.61
CA GLY A 141 -0.01 -11.91 -4.25
C GLY A 141 0.57 -10.67 -3.56
N MET A 142 1.82 -10.30 -3.87
CA MET A 142 2.43 -9.05 -3.42
C MET A 142 1.68 -7.83 -3.95
N ILE A 143 1.29 -7.81 -5.20
CA ILE A 143 0.61 -6.65 -5.82
C ILE A 143 -0.89 -6.67 -5.53
N ALA A 144 -1.61 -7.75 -5.82
CA ALA A 144 -3.07 -7.81 -5.71
C ALA A 144 -3.58 -7.71 -4.27
N TYR A 145 -2.96 -8.46 -3.37
CA TYR A 145 -3.35 -8.52 -1.96
C TYR A 145 -2.51 -7.62 -1.08
N SER A 146 -1.34 -7.18 -1.56
CA SER A 146 -0.40 -6.42 -0.76
C SER A 146 0.26 -7.23 0.37
N SER A 147 0.40 -8.57 0.22
CA SER A 147 1.05 -9.42 1.22
C SER A 147 2.45 -8.93 1.55
N ASN A 148 2.71 -8.65 2.83
CA ASN A 148 4.04 -8.24 3.30
C ASN A 148 5.02 -9.42 3.32
N ALA A 149 4.56 -10.63 3.65
CA ALA A 149 5.37 -11.83 3.61
C ALA A 149 5.90 -12.11 2.20
N ASN A 150 5.02 -12.02 1.19
CA ASN A 150 5.42 -12.18 -0.21
C ASN A 150 6.43 -11.10 -0.63
N THR A 151 6.25 -9.86 -0.16
CA THR A 151 7.16 -8.75 -0.47
C THR A 151 8.56 -9.01 0.07
N GLU A 152 8.69 -9.36 1.35
CA GLU A 152 10.00 -9.60 1.95
C GLU A 152 10.67 -10.88 1.44
N TYR A 153 9.89 -11.91 1.12
CA TYR A 153 10.42 -13.08 0.45
C TYR A 153 11.00 -12.72 -0.93
N LEU A 154 10.28 -11.91 -1.72
CA LEU A 154 10.79 -11.40 -3.01
C LEU A 154 12.03 -10.54 -2.82
N MET A 155 12.07 -9.66 -1.81
CA MET A 155 13.30 -8.90 -1.50
C MET A 155 14.50 -9.81 -1.19
N HIS A 156 14.25 -10.94 -0.52
CA HIS A 156 15.28 -11.94 -0.26
C HIS A 156 15.78 -12.59 -1.54
N ILE A 157 14.88 -13.07 -2.40
CA ILE A 157 15.24 -13.79 -3.64
C ILE A 157 15.88 -12.87 -4.67
N LEU A 158 15.35 -11.68 -4.86
CA LEU A 158 15.83 -10.73 -5.87
C LEU A 158 17.11 -10.00 -5.45
N GLY A 159 17.33 -9.88 -4.15
CA GLY A 159 18.41 -9.09 -3.56
C GLY A 159 18.08 -7.59 -3.50
N LEU A 160 18.26 -7.02 -2.30
CA LEU A 160 17.89 -5.63 -2.02
C LEU A 160 18.63 -4.62 -2.90
N GLN A 161 19.91 -4.88 -3.23
CA GLN A 161 20.70 -4.02 -4.11
C GLN A 161 20.08 -3.99 -5.51
N ALA A 162 19.76 -5.13 -6.11
CA ALA A 162 19.16 -5.20 -7.44
C ALA A 162 17.79 -4.51 -7.51
N ILE A 163 17.00 -4.56 -6.41
CA ILE A 163 15.75 -3.82 -6.32
C ILE A 163 16.02 -2.29 -6.29
N ASN A 164 17.01 -1.84 -5.53
CA ASN A 164 17.37 -0.43 -5.48
C ASN A 164 18.03 0.09 -6.77
N ASP A 165 18.70 -0.78 -7.53
CA ASP A 165 19.21 -0.45 -8.85
C ASP A 165 18.09 -0.11 -9.86
N VAL A 166 16.89 -0.68 -9.67
CA VAL A 166 15.70 -0.30 -10.46
C VAL A 166 15.33 1.18 -10.22
N VAL A 167 15.42 1.67 -8.98
CA VAL A 167 15.14 3.08 -8.66
C VAL A 167 16.11 3.99 -9.45
N VAL A 168 17.39 3.62 -9.47
CA VAL A 168 18.41 4.36 -10.23
C VAL A 168 18.13 4.28 -11.74
N GLN A 169 17.79 3.10 -12.26
CA GLN A 169 17.48 2.90 -13.68
C GLN A 169 16.26 3.73 -14.13
N LEU A 170 15.26 3.87 -13.26
CA LEU A 170 14.04 4.64 -13.54
C LEU A 170 14.29 6.16 -13.54
N ASP A 171 15.47 6.61 -13.08
CA ASP A 171 15.85 8.03 -12.96
C ASP A 171 14.93 8.84 -12.04
N VAL A 172 14.52 8.22 -10.91
CA VAL A 172 13.65 8.84 -9.90
C VAL A 172 14.49 9.24 -8.68
N VAL A 173 15.15 10.37 -8.79
CA VAL A 173 16.24 10.82 -7.89
C VAL A 173 15.80 11.14 -6.45
N LYS A 174 14.52 11.43 -6.23
CA LYS A 174 13.99 11.73 -4.89
C LYS A 174 13.35 10.53 -4.22
N HIS A 175 13.29 9.39 -4.90
CA HIS A 175 12.82 8.13 -4.33
C HIS A 175 13.86 7.59 -3.34
N GLU A 176 13.43 7.37 -2.10
CA GLU A 176 14.29 6.78 -1.09
C GLU A 176 14.57 5.30 -1.36
N PRO A 177 15.74 4.77 -0.94
CA PRO A 177 16.04 3.36 -1.12
C PRO A 177 15.10 2.46 -0.32
N LEU A 178 14.73 1.32 -0.92
CA LEU A 178 13.95 0.28 -0.26
C LEU A 178 14.80 -0.44 0.79
N TYR A 179 14.11 -0.95 1.81
CA TYR A 179 14.66 -1.79 2.87
C TYR A 179 13.58 -2.79 3.34
N PRO A 180 13.90 -3.85 4.11
CA PRO A 180 12.92 -4.80 4.63
C PRO A 180 11.97 -4.16 5.65
N MET A 181 10.80 -3.72 5.16
CA MET A 181 9.85 -2.90 5.95
C MET A 181 9.09 -3.70 7.01
N THR A 182 8.82 -5.00 6.78
CA THR A 182 8.16 -5.86 7.76
C THR A 182 9.11 -6.23 8.89
N SER A 183 10.35 -6.58 8.55
CA SER A 183 11.40 -6.86 9.54
C SER A 183 11.65 -5.66 10.45
N ALA A 184 11.51 -4.44 9.94
CA ALA A 184 11.63 -3.21 10.74
C ALA A 184 10.61 -3.12 11.89
N LEU A 185 9.47 -3.79 11.80
CA LEU A 185 8.49 -3.87 12.90
C LEU A 185 9.02 -4.61 14.13
N TYR A 186 10.09 -5.38 13.99
CA TYR A 186 10.73 -6.11 15.09
C TYR A 186 11.83 -5.30 15.79
N ILE A 187 12.26 -4.16 15.25
CA ILE A 187 13.32 -3.33 15.84
C ILE A 187 13.02 -2.97 17.30
N PRO A 188 11.80 -2.57 17.71
CA PRO A 188 11.51 -2.31 19.12
C PRO A 188 11.80 -3.50 20.03
N MET A 189 11.46 -4.72 19.60
CA MET A 189 11.74 -5.94 20.34
C MET A 189 13.24 -6.18 20.48
N GLN A 190 13.97 -6.05 19.38
CA GLN A 190 15.43 -6.19 19.37
C GLN A 190 16.10 -5.18 20.33
N LEU A 191 15.65 -3.90 20.32
CA LEU A 191 16.20 -2.88 21.23
C LEU A 191 15.97 -3.22 22.70
N MET A 192 14.77 -3.70 23.03
CA MET A 192 14.44 -4.11 24.40
C MET A 192 15.29 -5.28 24.87
N GLU A 193 15.54 -6.26 24.00
CA GLU A 193 16.37 -7.43 24.32
C GLU A 193 17.86 -7.09 24.42
N GLU A 194 18.40 -6.28 23.49
CA GLU A 194 19.82 -5.91 23.47
C GLU A 194 20.24 -4.95 24.60
N GLN A 195 19.33 -4.06 25.02
CA GLN A 195 19.65 -2.95 25.93
C GLN A 195 18.85 -3.01 27.23
N GLU A 196 18.10 -4.08 27.46
CA GLU A 196 17.25 -4.27 28.66
C GLU A 196 16.25 -3.11 28.90
N LEU A 197 15.69 -2.57 27.78
CA LEU A 197 14.82 -1.39 27.83
C LEU A 197 13.37 -1.76 28.14
N THR A 198 12.68 -0.84 28.80
CA THR A 198 11.21 -0.87 28.84
C THR A 198 10.63 -0.44 27.48
N PRO A 199 9.36 -0.76 27.18
CA PRO A 199 8.72 -0.32 25.92
C PRO A 199 8.78 1.20 25.72
N LYS A 200 8.65 1.99 26.80
CA LYS A 200 8.71 3.46 26.73
C LYS A 200 10.11 3.97 26.34
N GLU A 201 11.15 3.39 26.92
CA GLU A 201 12.54 3.73 26.59
C GLU A 201 12.89 3.30 25.17
N ALA A 202 12.47 2.09 24.76
CA ALA A 202 12.66 1.62 23.39
C ALA A 202 11.96 2.53 22.35
N LEU A 203 10.79 3.07 22.67
CA LEU A 203 10.09 4.04 21.81
C LEU A 203 10.91 5.32 21.64
N ILE A 204 11.49 5.86 22.71
CA ILE A 204 12.34 7.07 22.67
C ILE A 204 13.58 6.80 21.80
N VAL A 205 14.29 5.69 22.06
CA VAL A 205 15.47 5.31 21.26
C VAL A 205 15.10 5.15 19.78
N LEU A 206 13.94 4.54 19.48
CA LEU A 206 13.47 4.35 18.13
C LEU A 206 13.11 5.68 17.45
N GLN A 207 12.53 6.64 18.17
CA GLN A 207 12.21 7.96 17.64
C GLN A 207 13.46 8.76 17.26
N ASP A 208 14.51 8.67 18.09
CA ASP A 208 15.77 9.39 17.90
C ASP A 208 16.76 8.68 16.97
N MET A 209 16.49 7.40 16.64
CA MET A 209 17.36 6.58 15.77
C MET A 209 17.52 7.22 14.40
N ASP A 210 18.74 7.35 13.89
CA ASP A 210 18.98 7.82 12.54
C ASP A 210 18.48 6.79 11.49
N LYS A 211 18.24 7.26 10.27
CA LYS A 211 17.64 6.46 9.22
C LYS A 211 18.55 5.32 8.75
N SER A 212 19.85 5.55 8.73
CA SER A 212 20.82 4.56 8.28
C SER A 212 20.90 3.39 9.26
N GLU A 213 20.92 3.68 10.56
CA GLU A 213 20.87 2.67 11.63
C GLU A 213 19.56 1.87 11.59
N TYR A 214 18.43 2.56 11.39
CA TYR A 214 17.11 1.92 11.25
C TYR A 214 17.08 0.90 10.09
N HIS A 215 17.57 1.29 8.91
CA HIS A 215 17.64 0.41 7.74
C HIS A 215 18.63 -0.74 7.97
N ARG A 216 19.77 -0.49 8.60
CA ARG A 216 20.76 -1.52 8.94
C ARG A 216 20.16 -2.56 9.89
N ARG A 217 19.41 -2.13 10.91
CA ARG A 217 18.72 -3.03 11.84
C ARG A 217 17.65 -3.85 11.15
N ALA A 218 16.82 -3.21 10.32
CA ALA A 218 15.80 -3.92 9.54
C ALA A 218 16.42 -5.03 8.66
N LEU A 219 17.54 -4.73 7.97
CA LEU A 219 18.25 -5.71 7.16
C LEU A 219 18.90 -6.82 8.00
N SER A 220 19.44 -6.49 9.17
CA SER A 220 20.00 -7.47 10.11
C SER A 220 18.93 -8.45 10.59
N ILE A 221 17.75 -7.94 10.98
CA ILE A 221 16.60 -8.76 11.40
C ILE A 221 16.10 -9.64 10.26
N HIS A 222 15.95 -9.09 9.06
CA HIS A 222 15.60 -9.85 7.86
C HIS A 222 16.53 -11.04 7.64
N ASN A 223 17.84 -10.80 7.67
CA ASN A 223 18.85 -11.84 7.50
C ASN A 223 18.87 -12.86 8.65
N GLN A 224 18.52 -12.42 9.85
CA GLN A 224 18.39 -13.31 11.01
C GLN A 224 17.18 -14.24 10.85
N TRP A 225 16.04 -13.75 10.40
CA TRP A 225 14.83 -14.55 10.21
C TRP A 225 15.01 -15.66 9.16
N ILE A 226 15.82 -15.42 8.13
CA ILE A 226 16.17 -16.46 7.14
C ILE A 226 16.86 -17.65 7.81
N LYS A 227 17.76 -17.39 8.77
CA LYS A 227 18.53 -18.42 9.48
C LYS A 227 17.77 -19.00 10.65
N HIS A 228 17.02 -18.17 11.35
CA HIS A 228 16.30 -18.47 12.58
C HIS A 228 14.90 -17.82 12.50
N PRO A 229 13.94 -18.49 11.83
CA PRO A 229 12.57 -17.98 11.74
C PRO A 229 11.95 -17.78 13.12
N LEU A 230 11.19 -16.70 13.28
CA LEU A 230 10.50 -16.43 14.54
C LEU A 230 9.51 -17.55 14.88
N THR A 231 9.54 -17.97 16.13
CA THR A 231 8.49 -18.83 16.69
C THR A 231 7.17 -18.06 16.82
N ASN A 232 6.06 -18.78 16.95
CA ASN A 232 4.75 -18.13 17.18
C ASN A 232 4.73 -17.30 18.47
N GLU A 233 5.46 -17.70 19.51
CA GLU A 233 5.58 -16.96 20.77
C GLU A 233 6.29 -15.61 20.55
N GLU A 234 7.40 -15.59 19.81
CA GLU A 234 8.14 -14.37 19.48
C GLU A 234 7.30 -13.43 18.61
N LYS A 235 6.59 -13.97 17.60
CA LYS A 235 5.64 -13.20 16.79
C LYS A 235 4.55 -12.54 17.65
N GLU A 236 3.95 -13.28 18.58
CA GLU A 236 2.93 -12.74 19.50
C GLU A 236 3.50 -11.71 20.48
N LYS A 237 4.73 -11.89 20.98
CA LYS A 237 5.41 -10.87 21.80
C LYS A 237 5.64 -9.58 21.03
N ALA A 238 6.17 -9.68 19.81
CA ALA A 238 6.37 -8.51 18.94
C ALA A 238 5.05 -7.77 18.67
N LEU A 239 3.96 -8.49 18.40
CA LEU A 239 2.65 -7.89 18.15
C LEU A 239 2.07 -7.13 19.36
N LYS A 240 2.33 -7.61 20.58
CA LYS A 240 1.89 -6.91 21.80
C LYS A 240 2.58 -5.56 21.99
N LEU A 241 3.78 -5.37 21.44
CA LEU A 241 4.51 -4.11 21.47
C LEU A 241 4.01 -3.10 20.44
N LEU A 242 3.33 -3.54 19.37
CA LEU A 242 2.91 -2.66 18.28
C LEU A 242 1.71 -1.78 18.68
N SER A 243 1.92 -0.94 19.74
CA SER A 243 0.99 0.15 20.06
C SER A 243 0.91 1.16 18.91
N MET A 244 -0.08 2.06 18.97
CA MET A 244 -0.24 3.12 17.96
C MET A 244 1.01 4.01 17.84
N ASP A 245 1.74 4.24 18.94
CA ASP A 245 2.96 5.05 18.93
C ASP A 245 4.10 4.35 18.15
N PHE A 246 4.32 3.05 18.37
CA PHE A 246 5.28 2.28 17.59
C PHE A 246 4.88 2.18 16.12
N GLN A 247 3.59 1.98 15.84
CA GLN A 247 3.07 1.99 14.46
C GLN A 247 3.26 3.35 13.78
N LYS A 248 3.11 4.46 14.53
CA LYS A 248 3.34 5.81 13.98
C LYS A 248 4.81 6.00 13.59
N VAL A 249 5.76 5.63 14.48
CA VAL A 249 7.19 5.72 14.17
C VAL A 249 7.56 4.86 12.97
N TRP A 250 7.07 3.61 12.93
CA TRP A 250 7.28 2.72 11.77
C TRP A 250 6.71 3.32 10.49
N SER A 251 5.48 3.82 10.54
CA SER A 251 4.79 4.43 9.40
C SER A 251 5.55 5.64 8.86
N ASP A 252 6.04 6.53 9.72
CA ASP A 252 6.78 7.75 9.32
C ASP A 252 8.15 7.45 8.71
N ARG A 253 8.70 6.26 9.01
CA ARG A 253 10.02 5.81 8.52
C ARG A 253 9.96 5.00 7.24
N LEU A 254 8.78 4.63 6.77
CA LEU A 254 8.62 3.95 5.49
C LEU A 254 9.18 4.78 4.33
N VAL A 255 9.53 4.10 3.26
CA VAL A 255 10.09 4.69 2.03
C VAL A 255 9.24 5.84 1.51
N LYS A 256 9.88 6.93 1.12
CA LYS A 256 9.23 8.14 0.60
C LYS A 256 9.64 8.41 -0.84
N ALA A 257 8.72 8.96 -1.61
CA ALA A 257 8.98 9.55 -2.91
C ALA A 257 7.94 10.63 -3.23
N PRO A 258 8.22 11.55 -4.16
CA PRO A 258 7.24 12.50 -4.68
C PRO A 258 6.28 11.83 -5.66
N THR A 259 5.08 12.39 -5.83
CA THR A 259 4.12 11.91 -6.83
C THR A 259 4.63 12.07 -8.27
N ASN A 260 5.46 13.05 -8.56
CA ASN A 260 6.10 13.20 -9.87
C ASN A 260 6.99 12.00 -10.24
N ASP A 261 7.75 11.45 -9.29
CA ASP A 261 8.53 10.23 -9.54
C ASP A 261 7.61 9.07 -9.92
N TYR A 262 6.46 8.96 -9.25
CA TYR A 262 5.49 7.91 -9.54
C TYR A 262 4.76 8.10 -10.86
N ILE A 263 4.42 9.33 -11.25
CA ILE A 263 3.90 9.61 -12.62
C ILE A 263 4.90 9.16 -13.67
N ALA A 264 6.18 9.46 -13.50
CA ALA A 264 7.24 9.04 -14.44
C ALA A 264 7.38 7.50 -14.51
N ILE A 265 7.24 6.80 -13.38
CA ILE A 265 7.22 5.33 -13.33
C ILE A 265 5.98 4.79 -14.05
N LEU A 266 4.80 5.31 -13.69
CA LEU A 266 3.52 4.86 -14.24
C LEU A 266 3.43 5.10 -15.75
N GLU A 267 3.94 6.23 -16.26
CA GLU A 267 4.03 6.49 -17.70
C GLU A 267 4.87 5.44 -18.42
N LYS A 268 6.02 5.06 -17.85
CA LYS A 268 6.87 4.00 -18.41
C LYS A 268 6.14 2.66 -18.46
N LEU A 269 5.33 2.35 -17.44
CA LEU A 269 4.52 1.13 -17.38
C LEU A 269 3.35 1.18 -18.37
N ASN A 270 2.66 2.31 -18.47
CA ASN A 270 1.48 2.49 -19.29
C ASN A 270 1.81 2.47 -20.78
N ARG A 271 2.86 3.16 -21.20
CA ARG A 271 3.25 3.26 -22.61
C ARG A 271 3.85 1.98 -23.20
N LYS A 272 4.22 1.00 -22.38
CA LYS A 272 4.82 -0.28 -22.79
C LYS A 272 6.03 -0.17 -23.75
N LYS A 273 6.83 0.91 -23.58
CA LYS A 273 7.97 1.20 -24.49
C LYS A 273 9.31 1.32 -23.77
N TYR A 274 9.32 1.39 -22.46
CA TYR A 274 10.52 1.62 -21.67
C TYR A 274 11.34 0.35 -21.45
N PHE A 275 10.66 -0.76 -21.12
CA PHE A 275 11.27 -2.06 -20.97
C PHE A 275 11.14 -2.89 -22.24
N SER A 276 11.89 -3.99 -22.34
CA SER A 276 11.73 -4.96 -23.41
C SER A 276 10.38 -5.72 -23.30
N GLU A 277 9.92 -6.30 -24.41
CA GLU A 277 8.73 -7.15 -24.43
C GLU A 277 8.82 -8.31 -23.44
N ASP A 278 10.02 -8.90 -23.28
CA ASP A 278 10.24 -9.98 -22.32
C ASP A 278 10.03 -9.52 -20.86
N VAL A 279 10.38 -8.28 -20.50
CA VAL A 279 10.10 -7.73 -19.18
C VAL A 279 8.60 -7.55 -18.98
N TYR A 280 7.88 -6.96 -19.95
CA TYR A 280 6.42 -6.79 -19.84
C TYR A 280 5.68 -8.13 -19.77
N LYS A 281 6.15 -9.16 -20.46
CA LYS A 281 5.62 -10.53 -20.37
C LYS A 281 5.54 -11.05 -18.92
N TYR A 282 6.48 -10.68 -18.07
CA TYR A 282 6.47 -11.08 -16.65
C TYR A 282 5.88 -10.01 -15.73
N LEU A 283 5.93 -8.73 -16.12
CA LEU A 283 5.44 -7.62 -15.31
C LEU A 283 3.91 -7.47 -15.37
N ASP A 284 3.33 -7.55 -16.57
CA ASP A 284 1.91 -7.31 -16.79
C ASP A 284 1.01 -8.28 -16.00
N PRO A 285 1.27 -9.60 -15.96
CA PRO A 285 0.47 -10.51 -15.12
C PRO A 285 0.55 -10.20 -13.62
N VAL A 286 1.59 -9.50 -13.16
CA VAL A 286 1.75 -9.10 -11.77
C VAL A 286 1.06 -7.77 -11.49
N MET A 287 1.21 -6.78 -12.39
CA MET A 287 0.69 -5.43 -12.20
C MET A 287 -0.77 -5.26 -12.62
N GLU A 288 -1.21 -5.97 -13.65
CA GLU A 288 -2.48 -5.72 -14.35
C GLU A 288 -3.58 -6.70 -13.98
N GLN A 289 -3.59 -7.22 -12.77
CA GLN A 289 -4.62 -8.15 -12.29
C GLN A 289 -6.04 -7.56 -12.31
N LEU A 290 -6.18 -6.23 -12.37
CA LEU A 290 -7.47 -5.58 -12.65
C LEU A 290 -8.07 -6.04 -13.98
N MET A 291 -7.25 -6.42 -14.95
CA MET A 291 -7.67 -6.90 -16.25
C MET A 291 -8.19 -8.35 -16.22
N GLU A 292 -8.05 -9.07 -15.12
CA GLU A 292 -8.72 -10.38 -14.95
C GLU A 292 -10.25 -10.24 -14.83
N ASN A 293 -10.74 -9.04 -14.46
CA ASN A 293 -12.17 -8.75 -14.42
C ASN A 293 -12.73 -8.48 -15.84
N PRO A 294 -13.67 -9.29 -16.35
CA PRO A 294 -14.27 -9.09 -17.67
C PRO A 294 -14.94 -7.73 -17.86
N ALA A 295 -15.45 -7.11 -16.78
CA ALA A 295 -16.06 -5.78 -16.88
C ALA A 295 -15.01 -4.71 -17.24
N ASN A 296 -13.79 -4.81 -16.73
CA ASN A 296 -12.70 -3.90 -17.08
C ASN A 296 -12.24 -4.11 -18.53
N GLN A 297 -12.19 -5.35 -19.00
CA GLN A 297 -11.83 -5.68 -20.38
C GLN A 297 -12.80 -5.12 -21.44
N GLN A 298 -14.01 -4.70 -21.05
CA GLN A 298 -14.98 -4.13 -21.98
C GLN A 298 -14.57 -2.74 -22.46
N TRP A 299 -13.86 -1.95 -21.64
CA TRP A 299 -13.53 -0.55 -21.93
C TRP A 299 -12.04 -0.22 -21.78
N LEU A 300 -11.26 -1.02 -21.04
CA LEU A 300 -9.81 -0.86 -20.92
C LEU A 300 -9.06 -1.76 -21.91
N THR A 301 -7.94 -1.27 -22.41
CA THR A 301 -6.90 -2.01 -23.10
C THR A 301 -5.99 -2.70 -22.09
N HIS A 302 -5.52 -1.93 -21.09
CA HIS A 302 -4.79 -2.41 -19.92
C HIS A 302 -4.92 -1.43 -18.76
N ALA A 303 -4.69 -1.91 -17.54
CA ALA A 303 -4.65 -1.09 -16.34
C ALA A 303 -3.93 -1.81 -15.21
N GLY A 304 -3.14 -1.06 -14.45
CA GLY A 304 -2.47 -1.55 -13.27
C GLY A 304 -2.54 -0.55 -12.12
N GLN A 305 -2.54 -1.06 -10.89
CA GLN A 305 -2.53 -0.21 -9.71
C GLN A 305 -1.81 -0.85 -8.54
N LYS A 306 -1.32 -0.01 -7.63
CA LYS A 306 -0.88 -0.42 -6.31
C LYS A 306 -1.25 0.62 -5.26
N GLY A 307 -2.04 0.19 -4.29
CA GLY A 307 -2.32 0.97 -3.09
C GLY A 307 -1.37 0.65 -1.95
N GLY A 308 -1.19 1.61 -1.05
CA GLY A 308 -0.44 1.46 0.18
C GLY A 308 -1.14 2.18 1.32
N SER A 309 -1.18 1.58 2.51
CA SER A 309 -1.79 2.21 3.67
C SER A 309 -1.15 1.78 4.97
N THR A 310 -1.24 2.65 5.96
CA THR A 310 -1.07 2.38 7.38
C THR A 310 -2.25 3.00 8.13
N ALA A 311 -2.24 2.99 9.46
CA ALA A 311 -3.25 3.73 10.24
C ALA A 311 -3.22 5.26 9.98
N PHE A 312 -2.13 5.79 9.40
CA PHE A 312 -1.84 7.24 9.27
C PHE A 312 -1.66 7.71 7.83
N ILE A 313 -1.71 6.78 6.86
CA ILE A 313 -1.27 7.02 5.48
C ILE A 313 -2.23 6.31 4.53
N LEU A 314 -2.51 6.96 3.42
CA LEU A 314 -3.02 6.35 2.20
C LEU A 314 -2.16 6.82 1.04
N ALA A 315 -1.64 5.88 0.27
CA ALA A 315 -0.93 6.12 -0.98
C ALA A 315 -1.54 5.25 -2.08
N MET A 316 -1.57 5.75 -3.30
CA MET A 316 -2.10 5.05 -4.46
C MET A 316 -1.35 5.50 -5.71
N ALA A 317 -1.00 4.55 -6.55
CA ALA A 317 -0.44 4.75 -7.88
C ALA A 317 -1.16 3.82 -8.86
N ALA A 318 -1.68 4.38 -9.95
CA ALA A 318 -2.45 3.65 -10.95
C ALA A 318 -2.20 4.21 -12.35
N TYR A 319 -2.26 3.32 -13.35
CA TYR A 319 -2.25 3.66 -14.76
C TYR A 319 -3.34 2.89 -15.50
N ALA A 320 -3.82 3.46 -16.59
CA ALA A 320 -4.79 2.83 -17.46
C ALA A 320 -4.70 3.38 -18.88
N GLU A 321 -4.96 2.53 -19.87
CA GLU A 321 -5.27 2.89 -21.24
C GLU A 321 -6.65 2.35 -21.60
N ASP A 322 -7.55 3.22 -22.05
CA ASP A 322 -8.86 2.80 -22.54
C ASP A 322 -8.80 2.33 -24.02
N LYS A 323 -9.91 1.79 -24.53
CA LYS A 323 -9.99 1.31 -25.92
C LYS A 323 -10.02 2.42 -26.97
N GLU A 324 -10.16 3.67 -26.54
CA GLU A 324 -10.05 4.85 -27.38
C GLU A 324 -8.60 5.36 -27.47
N GLY A 325 -7.68 4.74 -26.70
CA GLY A 325 -6.27 5.10 -26.64
C GLY A 325 -5.97 6.24 -25.67
N ASN A 326 -6.90 6.62 -24.79
CA ASN A 326 -6.63 7.58 -23.76
C ASN A 326 -5.79 6.95 -22.64
N GLN A 327 -4.65 7.55 -22.33
CA GLN A 327 -3.75 7.13 -21.27
C GLN A 327 -3.90 8.03 -20.05
N THR A 328 -3.93 7.42 -18.87
CA THR A 328 -4.05 8.12 -17.60
C THR A 328 -3.12 7.52 -16.57
N GLU A 329 -2.37 8.36 -15.88
CA GLU A 329 -1.54 8.03 -14.73
C GLU A 329 -1.99 8.88 -13.53
N ILE A 330 -2.15 8.23 -12.36
CA ILE A 330 -2.60 8.88 -11.12
C ILE A 330 -1.67 8.46 -9.98
N ALA A 331 -1.10 9.43 -9.29
CA ALA A 331 -0.37 9.23 -8.04
C ALA A 331 -0.96 10.13 -6.96
N PHE A 332 -1.46 9.54 -5.87
CA PHE A 332 -2.09 10.23 -4.74
C PHE A 332 -1.49 9.72 -3.44
N PHE A 333 -0.82 10.59 -2.69
CA PHE A 333 -0.15 10.26 -1.44
C PHE A 333 -0.61 11.18 -0.32
N THR A 334 -0.82 10.61 0.86
CA THR A 334 -1.23 11.35 2.06
C THR A 334 -0.45 10.90 3.27
N ASN A 335 -0.24 11.83 4.23
CA ASN A 335 0.39 11.56 5.52
C ASN A 335 -0.46 12.12 6.67
N ASN A 336 -0.17 11.68 7.89
CA ASN A 336 -0.77 12.19 9.14
C ASN A 336 -2.30 12.17 9.17
N LEU A 337 -2.90 11.17 8.53
CA LEU A 337 -4.35 10.97 8.54
C LEU A 337 -4.83 10.61 9.95
N THR A 338 -5.98 11.15 10.31
CA THR A 338 -6.79 10.59 11.41
C THR A 338 -7.39 9.26 10.98
N THR A 339 -7.76 8.43 11.94
CA THR A 339 -8.41 7.13 11.66
C THR A 339 -9.66 7.28 10.79
N MET A 340 -10.44 8.35 11.00
CA MET A 340 -11.66 8.62 10.23
C MET A 340 -11.34 8.95 8.77
N GLU A 341 -10.37 9.81 8.53
CA GLU A 341 -9.91 10.19 7.19
C GLU A 341 -9.35 8.98 6.46
N GLN A 342 -8.50 8.18 7.13
CA GLN A 342 -7.92 6.98 6.55
C GLN A 342 -8.99 6.00 6.05
N ILE A 343 -10.02 5.72 6.88
CA ILE A 343 -11.12 4.83 6.50
C ILE A 343 -11.92 5.39 5.31
N LYS A 344 -12.31 6.66 5.35
CA LYS A 344 -13.11 7.29 4.29
C LYS A 344 -12.34 7.38 2.97
N LEU A 345 -11.08 7.79 3.02
CA LEU A 345 -10.22 7.86 1.84
C LEU A 345 -10.03 6.47 1.22
N SER A 346 -9.74 5.44 2.05
CA SER A 346 -9.56 4.06 1.58
C SER A 346 -10.82 3.51 0.89
N ASN A 347 -12.01 3.83 1.42
CA ASN A 347 -13.27 3.41 0.80
C ASN A 347 -13.59 4.17 -0.48
N SER A 348 -13.09 5.40 -0.64
CA SER A 348 -13.49 6.31 -1.72
C SER A 348 -12.50 6.37 -2.88
N ILE A 349 -11.23 5.99 -2.67
CA ILE A 349 -10.17 6.20 -3.66
C ILE A 349 -10.42 5.47 -4.98
N ASN A 350 -10.91 4.23 -4.94
CA ASN A 350 -11.20 3.47 -6.15
C ASN A 350 -12.37 4.08 -6.95
N SER A 351 -13.38 4.62 -6.25
CA SER A 351 -14.50 5.31 -6.94
C SER A 351 -14.08 6.64 -7.54
N PHE A 352 -13.14 7.34 -6.91
CA PHE A 352 -12.52 8.55 -7.47
C PHE A 352 -11.76 8.22 -8.77
N GLN A 353 -10.91 7.19 -8.75
CA GLN A 353 -10.19 6.72 -9.94
C GLN A 353 -11.14 6.36 -11.07
N LEU A 354 -12.13 5.51 -10.78
CA LEU A 354 -13.10 5.08 -11.79
C LEU A 354 -13.84 6.26 -12.39
N LYS A 355 -14.28 7.21 -11.55
CA LYS A 355 -14.98 8.41 -12.02
C LYS A 355 -14.07 9.30 -12.85
N PHE A 356 -12.80 9.45 -12.47
CA PHE A 356 -11.82 10.17 -13.30
C PHE A 356 -11.65 9.54 -14.67
N LEU A 357 -11.54 8.20 -14.74
CA LEU A 357 -11.34 7.47 -15.98
C LEU A 357 -12.57 7.50 -16.91
N THR A 358 -13.78 7.58 -16.36
CA THR A 358 -15.02 7.35 -17.15
C THR A 358 -15.91 8.60 -17.32
N ASP A 359 -15.65 9.72 -16.64
CA ASP A 359 -16.52 10.90 -16.64
C ASP A 359 -15.75 12.18 -17.00
N ASP A 360 -15.89 12.62 -18.26
CA ASP A 360 -15.25 13.85 -18.78
C ASP A 360 -15.63 15.10 -18.00
N GLN A 361 -16.90 15.20 -17.59
CA GLN A 361 -17.38 16.36 -16.85
C GLN A 361 -16.73 16.42 -15.47
N PHE A 362 -16.52 15.26 -14.85
CA PHE A 362 -15.78 15.16 -13.60
C PHE A 362 -14.33 15.60 -13.79
N ARG A 363 -13.64 15.14 -14.85
CA ARG A 363 -12.25 15.55 -15.16
C ARG A 363 -12.11 17.05 -15.33
N ILE A 364 -13.00 17.65 -16.12
CA ILE A 364 -12.99 19.11 -16.40
C ILE A 364 -13.24 19.91 -15.12
N ARG A 365 -14.25 19.50 -14.34
CA ARG A 365 -14.57 20.13 -13.06
C ARG A 365 -13.42 20.03 -12.07
N LEU A 366 -12.84 18.84 -11.92
CA LEU A 366 -11.73 18.58 -11.02
C LEU A 366 -10.51 19.46 -11.36
N LYS A 367 -10.18 19.58 -12.65
CA LYS A 367 -9.11 20.48 -13.11
C LYS A 367 -9.38 21.93 -12.69
N LYS A 368 -10.61 22.43 -12.89
CA LYS A 368 -10.99 23.79 -12.51
C LYS A 368 -10.91 24.03 -11.01
N GLU A 369 -11.26 23.03 -10.19
CA GLU A 369 -11.32 23.15 -8.73
C GLU A 369 -9.95 23.00 -8.03
N LEU A 370 -9.01 22.25 -8.62
CA LEU A 370 -7.73 21.92 -8.02
C LEU A 370 -6.51 22.57 -8.70
N SER A 371 -6.67 23.28 -9.82
CA SER A 371 -5.56 24.00 -10.52
C SER A 371 -5.56 25.50 -10.18
N GLN A 372 -6.08 25.91 -9.02
CA GLN A 372 -6.06 27.32 -8.55
C GLN A 372 -4.85 27.61 -7.70
#